data_f4c46cec00d230523b5ab5da18a5946b
#
_entry.id   f4c46cec00d230523b5ab5da18a5946b
#
_cell.length_a   1.000
_cell.length_b   1.000
_cell.length_c   1.000
_cell.angle_alpha   90.00
_cell.angle_beta   90.00
_cell.angle_gamma   90.00
#
_symmetry.space_group_name_H-M   'P 1'
#
loop_
_entity.id
_entity.type
_entity.pdbx_description
1 polymer ?
#
loop_
_entity_poly.entity_id
_entity_poly.type
_entity_poly.pdbx_seq_one_letter_code
_entity_poly.pdbx_strand_id
1 'polypeptide(L)'
;MKVLIGLEIHIQLTSLASKLFCSTHSNYREGNPNTYVCPVCLGLPGTLPVVNRKAIEYAIAVAKALNCEISDRVVFVRKHYFYPDLPKNYQISQYDGPGFTPIARNGYIKIFSNGRTKFIRIRRINIEEDPGKIHYIGGIEEAQYSLVDYNRSGIPLLEIVTEPDIDSPKEARIFLDKLIAILEYLGAVDTALEGSFRVDANISIEGYGRVEIKNIGSIKDVEKALMYEIVRQKRIVEQGGTIARETRHWDERKGITVPLRAKEFEEDYRYFPDPDLPPIRISNEVVNRILSRLPELPDQRIERFIMQYNLDEYRATVLVLNKWLADFFEEGTKIYSNYKRLADVLITDFLRWVKELSLDVKKLSVKPHDIVKLLELLDRGVLSIKMVKELMPQVIRGEIDIDEYIRAMGYTRIDDEQYLEQIALETVRENPKAVEDALRNPKAINFLIGAIMKKTGGRADPQKTRDILMKILNSRRM
;
A
#
# COMPACT_ATOMS: atom_id res chain seq x y z
N MET A 1 9.97 -0.90 28.78
CA MET A 1 8.49 -0.89 28.85
C MET A 1 7.97 -1.56 27.59
N LYS A 2 7.19 -2.63 27.74
CA LYS A 2 6.58 -3.34 26.62
C LYS A 2 5.35 -2.60 26.14
N VAL A 3 5.27 -2.40 24.83
CA VAL A 3 4.14 -1.75 24.16
C VAL A 3 3.24 -2.82 23.57
N LEU A 4 1.94 -2.65 23.70
CA LEU A 4 0.91 -3.54 23.16
C LEU A 4 0.01 -2.71 22.25
N ILE A 5 -0.11 -3.11 20.98
CA ILE A 5 -0.93 -2.42 19.98
C ILE A 5 -1.87 -3.42 19.33
N GLY A 6 -3.15 -3.08 19.32
CA GLY A 6 -4.20 -3.73 18.54
C GLY A 6 -4.84 -2.73 17.59
N LEU A 7 -5.28 -3.21 16.44
CA LEU A 7 -5.90 -2.38 15.41
C LEU A 7 -7.33 -2.84 15.14
N GLU A 8 -8.20 -1.87 14.91
CA GLU A 8 -9.56 -2.05 14.40
C GLU A 8 -9.63 -1.33 13.05
N ILE A 9 -9.79 -2.10 11.98
CA ILE A 9 -9.64 -1.62 10.62
C ILE A 9 -11.00 -1.71 9.92
N HIS A 10 -11.50 -0.57 9.43
CA HIS A 10 -12.75 -0.46 8.70
C HIS A 10 -12.47 -0.26 7.21
N ILE A 11 -13.02 -1.13 6.38
CA ILE A 11 -12.72 -1.19 4.95
C ILE A 11 -14.01 -1.30 4.16
N GLN A 12 -14.27 -0.32 3.29
CA GLN A 12 -15.41 -0.38 2.38
C GLN A 12 -15.14 -1.38 1.24
N LEU A 13 -16.12 -2.24 0.96
CA LEU A 13 -16.08 -3.14 -0.20
C LEU A 13 -16.45 -2.36 -1.47
N THR A 14 -15.47 -1.63 -2.01
CA THR A 14 -15.68 -0.65 -3.10
C THR A 14 -16.01 -1.28 -4.45
N SER A 15 -15.75 -2.57 -4.63
CA SER A 15 -16.02 -3.32 -5.86
C SER A 15 -17.48 -3.79 -6.00
N LEU A 16 -18.31 -3.54 -4.99
CA LEU A 16 -19.72 -3.90 -5.03
C LEU A 16 -20.53 -2.85 -5.79
N ALA A 17 -21.52 -3.28 -6.57
CA ALA A 17 -22.38 -2.39 -7.34
C ALA A 17 -23.50 -1.78 -6.50
N SER A 18 -23.88 -2.41 -5.38
CA SER A 18 -24.97 -1.95 -4.52
C SER A 18 -24.58 -1.94 -3.04
N LYS A 19 -25.33 -1.22 -2.25
CA LYS A 19 -25.20 -1.15 -0.79
C LYS A 19 -25.42 -2.51 -0.14
N LEU A 20 -25.14 -2.61 1.17
CA LEU A 20 -25.16 -3.88 1.89
C LEU A 20 -26.59 -4.46 2.03
N PHE A 21 -27.58 -3.62 2.29
CA PHE A 21 -28.93 -4.07 2.60
C PHE A 21 -30.01 -3.54 1.63
N CYS A 22 -29.61 -2.95 0.51
CA CYS A 22 -30.53 -2.48 -0.52
C CYS A 22 -29.86 -2.46 -1.91
N SER A 23 -30.65 -2.19 -2.96
CA SER A 23 -30.18 -2.12 -4.35
C SER A 23 -29.62 -0.76 -4.76
N THR A 24 -29.58 0.23 -3.87
CA THR A 24 -28.99 1.55 -4.16
C THR A 24 -27.53 1.40 -4.56
N HIS A 25 -27.11 2.14 -5.57
CA HIS A 25 -25.75 2.14 -6.08
C HIS A 25 -24.74 2.48 -4.97
N SER A 26 -23.62 1.75 -4.92
CA SER A 26 -22.54 1.94 -3.94
C SER A 26 -21.51 2.98 -4.35
N ASN A 27 -21.43 3.35 -5.65
CA ASN A 27 -20.54 4.42 -6.12
C ASN A 27 -21.17 5.79 -5.85
N TYR A 28 -21.09 6.25 -4.61
CA TYR A 28 -21.75 7.46 -4.12
C TYR A 28 -20.89 8.72 -4.20
N ARG A 29 -19.57 8.58 -4.44
CA ARG A 29 -18.58 9.66 -4.27
C ARG A 29 -18.70 10.78 -5.29
N GLU A 30 -19.21 10.48 -6.48
CA GLU A 30 -19.38 11.44 -7.58
C GLU A 30 -20.77 12.11 -7.58
N GLY A 31 -21.67 11.69 -6.67
CA GLY A 31 -23.04 12.19 -6.61
C GLY A 31 -23.21 13.44 -5.75
N ASN A 32 -24.23 14.23 -6.07
CA ASN A 32 -24.66 15.30 -5.18
C ASN A 32 -25.11 14.72 -3.82
N PRO A 33 -25.00 15.47 -2.71
CA PRO A 33 -25.43 15.01 -1.40
C PRO A 33 -26.88 14.49 -1.41
N ASN A 34 -27.10 13.36 -0.75
CA ASN A 34 -28.41 12.71 -0.57
C ASN A 34 -29.11 12.26 -1.89
N THR A 35 -28.34 12.00 -2.96
CA THR A 35 -28.89 11.48 -4.23
C THR A 35 -28.77 9.96 -4.39
N TYR A 36 -27.82 9.34 -3.70
CA TYR A 36 -27.63 7.87 -3.67
C TYR A 36 -28.29 7.27 -2.42
N VAL A 37 -29.60 7.52 -2.28
CA VAL A 37 -30.40 7.08 -1.14
C VAL A 37 -31.70 6.42 -1.62
N CYS A 38 -32.25 5.51 -0.80
CA CYS A 38 -33.56 4.90 -1.02
C CYS A 38 -34.28 4.76 0.33
N PRO A 39 -35.58 4.44 0.34
CA PRO A 39 -36.32 4.26 1.59
C PRO A 39 -35.69 3.27 2.56
N VAL A 40 -35.04 2.20 2.07
CA VAL A 40 -34.40 1.18 2.92
C VAL A 40 -33.16 1.73 3.62
N CYS A 41 -32.20 2.34 2.90
CA CYS A 41 -31.01 2.86 3.54
C CYS A 41 -31.26 4.12 4.39
N LEU A 42 -32.41 4.80 4.16
CA LEU A 42 -32.89 5.88 5.04
C LEU A 42 -33.72 5.38 6.24
N GLY A 43 -34.04 4.09 6.28
CA GLY A 43 -34.80 3.49 7.39
C GLY A 43 -36.26 4.00 7.47
N LEU A 44 -36.88 4.32 6.33
CA LEU A 44 -38.27 4.79 6.33
C LEU A 44 -39.22 3.67 6.78
N PRO A 45 -40.34 4.02 7.47
CA PRO A 45 -41.29 3.04 7.96
C PRO A 45 -41.81 2.10 6.88
N GLY A 46 -41.90 0.80 7.19
CA GLY A 46 -42.40 -0.24 6.28
C GLY A 46 -41.36 -0.82 5.31
N THR A 47 -40.10 -0.38 5.36
CA THR A 47 -39.04 -0.92 4.50
C THR A 47 -38.29 -2.05 5.19
N LEU A 48 -37.87 -3.08 4.43
CA LEU A 48 -37.13 -4.24 4.91
C LEU A 48 -35.76 -4.33 4.24
N PRO A 49 -34.68 -4.56 5.00
CA PRO A 49 -33.34 -4.78 4.47
C PRO A 49 -33.23 -6.15 3.79
N VAL A 50 -32.39 -6.24 2.74
CA VAL A 50 -32.03 -7.49 2.06
C VAL A 50 -30.54 -7.56 1.87
N VAL A 51 -29.90 -8.61 2.38
CA VAL A 51 -28.42 -8.75 2.38
C VAL A 51 -27.85 -8.90 0.97
N ASN A 52 -26.83 -8.13 0.67
CA ASN A 52 -26.05 -8.26 -0.56
C ASN A 52 -25.19 -9.54 -0.50
N ARG A 53 -25.54 -10.54 -1.32
CA ARG A 53 -24.85 -11.82 -1.39
C ARG A 53 -23.36 -11.68 -1.70
N LYS A 54 -22.98 -10.76 -2.61
CA LYS A 54 -21.58 -10.57 -2.97
C LYS A 54 -20.75 -10.01 -1.80
N ALA A 55 -21.35 -9.21 -0.91
CA ALA A 55 -20.69 -8.74 0.29
C ALA A 55 -20.30 -9.92 1.20
N ILE A 56 -21.19 -10.90 1.36
CA ILE A 56 -20.87 -12.15 2.09
C ILE A 56 -19.76 -12.93 1.40
N GLU A 57 -19.81 -13.08 0.06
CA GLU A 57 -18.78 -13.79 -0.71
C GLU A 57 -17.41 -13.12 -0.58
N TYR A 58 -17.33 -11.78 -0.65
CA TYR A 58 -16.08 -11.05 -0.42
C TYR A 58 -15.58 -11.17 1.02
N ALA A 59 -16.48 -11.10 2.01
CA ALA A 59 -16.09 -11.27 3.40
C ALA A 59 -15.49 -12.66 3.68
N ILE A 60 -16.05 -13.72 3.09
CA ILE A 60 -15.51 -15.08 3.16
C ILE A 60 -14.14 -15.14 2.47
N ALA A 61 -14.00 -14.55 1.28
CA ALA A 61 -12.73 -14.52 0.55
C ALA A 61 -11.63 -13.80 1.36
N VAL A 62 -11.94 -12.63 1.92
CA VAL A 62 -11.03 -11.88 2.79
C VAL A 62 -10.67 -12.69 4.03
N ALA A 63 -11.66 -13.27 4.72
CA ALA A 63 -11.42 -14.06 5.91
C ALA A 63 -10.51 -15.28 5.64
N LYS A 64 -10.71 -15.97 4.52
CA LYS A 64 -9.84 -17.09 4.12
C LYS A 64 -8.43 -16.64 3.75
N ALA A 65 -8.29 -15.50 3.06
CA ALA A 65 -6.98 -14.91 2.77
C ALA A 65 -6.23 -14.47 4.04
N LEU A 66 -6.97 -14.18 5.12
CA LEU A 66 -6.44 -13.86 6.45
C LEU A 66 -6.35 -15.08 7.38
N ASN A 67 -6.46 -16.31 6.82
CA ASN A 67 -6.39 -17.58 7.56
C ASN A 67 -7.43 -17.71 8.69
N CYS A 68 -8.59 -17.05 8.56
CA CYS A 68 -9.64 -17.11 9.56
C CYS A 68 -10.51 -18.37 9.43
N GLU A 69 -11.10 -18.74 10.53
CA GLU A 69 -12.19 -19.71 10.62
C GLU A 69 -13.52 -19.01 10.27
N ILE A 70 -14.27 -19.58 9.31
CA ILE A 70 -15.58 -19.05 8.92
C ILE A 70 -16.65 -19.62 9.86
N SER A 71 -17.54 -18.74 10.33
CA SER A 71 -18.72 -19.17 11.10
C SER A 71 -19.72 -19.88 10.19
N ASP A 72 -20.29 -20.99 10.65
CA ASP A 72 -21.32 -21.76 9.92
C ASP A 72 -22.65 -21.01 9.84
N ARG A 73 -22.85 -20.07 10.76
CA ARG A 73 -24.07 -19.26 10.88
C ARG A 73 -23.71 -17.78 11.13
N VAL A 74 -24.19 -16.90 10.29
CA VAL A 74 -24.04 -15.44 10.39
C VAL A 74 -25.35 -14.84 10.87
N VAL A 75 -25.28 -14.01 11.93
CA VAL A 75 -26.41 -13.28 12.48
C VAL A 75 -26.07 -11.79 12.43
N PHE A 76 -26.91 -10.99 11.79
CA PHE A 76 -26.83 -9.55 11.88
C PHE A 76 -27.55 -9.04 13.13
N VAL A 77 -26.98 -8.00 13.73
CA VAL A 77 -27.51 -7.36 14.93
C VAL A 77 -27.74 -5.88 14.73
N ARG A 78 -28.61 -5.30 15.50
CA ARG A 78 -28.76 -3.85 15.61
C ARG A 78 -27.85 -3.34 16.72
N LYS A 79 -26.95 -2.42 16.36
CA LYS A 79 -26.08 -1.67 17.27
C LYS A 79 -26.71 -0.29 17.45
N HIS A 80 -27.30 -0.03 18.61
CA HIS A 80 -28.05 1.20 18.85
C HIS A 80 -27.17 2.32 19.35
N TYR A 81 -27.11 3.41 18.61
CA TYR A 81 -26.57 4.69 19.03
C TYR A 81 -27.21 5.81 18.21
N PHE A 82 -27.28 7.02 18.78
CA PHE A 82 -28.09 8.11 18.22
C PHE A 82 -27.17 9.21 17.72
N TYR A 83 -26.86 9.15 16.42
CA TYR A 83 -26.08 10.17 15.73
C TYR A 83 -26.85 10.65 14.49
N PRO A 84 -26.66 11.94 14.07
CA PRO A 84 -27.35 12.47 12.89
C PRO A 84 -27.12 11.71 11.59
N ASP A 85 -25.96 11.05 11.45
CA ASP A 85 -25.58 10.26 10.28
C ASP A 85 -26.12 8.82 10.29
N LEU A 86 -26.87 8.44 11.31
CA LEU A 86 -27.57 7.17 11.40
C LEU A 86 -29.09 7.36 11.22
N PRO A 87 -29.61 7.27 9.98
CA PRO A 87 -31.03 7.56 9.70
C PRO A 87 -31.98 6.58 10.38
N LYS A 88 -31.53 5.37 10.71
CA LYS A 88 -32.31 4.31 11.40
C LYS A 88 -32.19 4.39 12.93
N ASN A 89 -31.31 5.25 13.47
CA ASN A 89 -30.92 5.27 14.89
C ASN A 89 -30.22 3.99 15.36
N TYR A 90 -29.81 3.12 14.45
CA TYR A 90 -28.96 1.95 14.69
C TYR A 90 -28.14 1.64 13.45
N GLN A 91 -27.04 0.97 13.64
CA GLN A 91 -26.22 0.36 12.58
C GLN A 91 -26.51 -1.14 12.55
N ILE A 92 -26.71 -1.69 11.34
CA ILE A 92 -26.72 -3.15 11.20
C ILE A 92 -25.26 -3.60 11.11
N SER A 93 -24.88 -4.48 12.05
CA SER A 93 -23.52 -4.95 12.23
C SER A 93 -23.52 -6.42 12.66
N GLN A 94 -22.41 -6.89 13.19
CA GLN A 94 -22.27 -8.17 13.86
C GLN A 94 -21.68 -7.96 15.26
N TYR A 95 -21.86 -8.94 16.12
CA TYR A 95 -21.39 -8.88 17.49
C TYR A 95 -20.73 -10.20 17.88
N ASP A 96 -19.64 -10.13 18.63
CA ASP A 96 -18.90 -11.27 19.15
C ASP A 96 -19.18 -11.44 20.63
N GLY A 97 -20.35 -11.93 20.96
CA GLY A 97 -20.83 -12.17 22.32
C GLY A 97 -21.67 -13.42 22.43
N PRO A 98 -22.18 -13.75 23.64
CA PRO A 98 -22.98 -14.94 23.85
C PRO A 98 -24.19 -15.02 22.92
N GLY A 99 -24.27 -16.09 22.13
CA GLY A 99 -25.36 -16.31 21.14
C GLY A 99 -25.19 -15.58 19.79
N PHE A 100 -24.12 -14.84 19.60
CA PHE A 100 -23.82 -14.11 18.38
C PHE A 100 -22.48 -14.55 17.79
N THR A 101 -22.33 -14.41 16.49
CA THR A 101 -21.09 -14.79 15.81
C THR A 101 -20.75 -13.77 14.71
N PRO A 102 -19.49 -13.29 14.67
CA PRO A 102 -18.95 -12.58 13.51
C PRO A 102 -18.90 -13.53 12.31
N ILE A 103 -18.66 -12.99 11.10
CA ILE A 103 -18.51 -13.86 9.92
C ILE A 103 -17.28 -14.76 10.02
N ALA A 104 -16.21 -14.31 10.68
CA ALA A 104 -14.99 -15.08 10.86
C ALA A 104 -14.23 -14.70 12.11
N ARG A 105 -13.38 -15.62 12.59
CA ARG A 105 -12.54 -15.50 13.79
C ARG A 105 -11.19 -16.18 13.61
N ASN A 106 -10.30 -15.99 14.60
CA ASN A 106 -9.09 -16.78 14.81
C ASN A 106 -8.15 -16.83 13.59
N GLY A 107 -8.00 -15.70 12.89
CA GLY A 107 -7.08 -15.62 11.76
C GLY A 107 -5.71 -15.09 12.13
N TYR A 108 -4.87 -14.91 11.12
CA TYR A 108 -3.58 -14.24 11.27
C TYR A 108 -3.03 -13.71 9.95
N ILE A 109 -2.16 -12.72 10.06
CA ILE A 109 -1.26 -12.27 8.99
C ILE A 109 0.18 -12.50 9.45
N LYS A 110 0.96 -13.18 8.63
CA LYS A 110 2.41 -13.34 8.80
C LYS A 110 3.10 -12.07 8.33
N ILE A 111 3.91 -11.44 9.18
CA ILE A 111 4.77 -10.31 8.83
C ILE A 111 6.25 -10.65 9.07
N PHE A 112 7.15 -9.92 8.41
CA PHE A 112 8.57 -9.99 8.67
C PHE A 112 9.04 -8.64 9.22
N SER A 113 9.55 -8.63 10.43
CA SER A 113 10.03 -7.43 11.11
C SER A 113 11.26 -7.74 11.94
N ASN A 114 12.24 -6.85 11.89
CA ASN A 114 13.49 -6.96 12.69
C ASN A 114 14.20 -8.32 12.56
N GLY A 115 14.22 -8.89 11.34
CA GLY A 115 14.87 -10.19 11.09
C GLY A 115 14.08 -11.41 11.60
N ARG A 116 12.82 -11.24 12.00
CA ARG A 116 11.97 -12.30 12.53
C ARG A 116 10.63 -12.36 11.83
N THR A 117 10.14 -13.57 11.64
CA THR A 117 8.73 -13.81 11.28
C THR A 117 7.86 -13.67 12.52
N LYS A 118 6.77 -12.91 12.40
CA LYS A 118 5.78 -12.72 13.44
C LYS A 118 4.38 -12.91 12.87
N PHE A 119 3.50 -13.53 13.65
CA PHE A 119 2.09 -13.71 13.30
C PHE A 119 1.27 -12.71 14.10
N ILE A 120 0.59 -11.81 13.40
CA ILE A 120 -0.37 -10.90 14.02
C ILE A 120 -1.74 -11.55 13.89
N ARG A 121 -2.32 -11.92 15.04
CA ARG A 121 -3.61 -12.62 15.08
C ARG A 121 -4.75 -11.68 14.76
N ILE A 122 -5.70 -12.17 13.98
CA ILE A 122 -7.00 -11.54 13.72
C ILE A 122 -8.00 -12.15 14.70
N ARG A 123 -8.55 -11.33 15.56
CA ARG A 123 -9.54 -11.75 16.55
C ARG A 123 -10.86 -12.08 15.87
N ARG A 124 -11.35 -11.15 15.02
CA ARG A 124 -12.61 -11.30 14.31
C ARG A 124 -12.67 -10.44 13.03
N ILE A 125 -13.59 -10.82 12.18
CA ILE A 125 -14.05 -10.02 11.04
C ILE A 125 -15.56 -9.91 11.13
N ASN A 126 -16.08 -8.68 11.07
CA ASN A 126 -17.50 -8.37 11.02
C ASN A 126 -17.84 -7.77 9.65
N ILE A 127 -19.07 -8.02 9.20
CA ILE A 127 -19.69 -7.29 8.11
C ILE A 127 -20.66 -6.29 8.73
N GLU A 128 -20.58 -5.04 8.32
CA GLU A 128 -21.46 -3.98 8.78
C GLU A 128 -21.72 -2.94 7.70
N GLU A 129 -22.66 -2.04 7.95
CA GLU A 129 -22.92 -0.91 7.07
C GLU A 129 -22.23 0.37 7.58
N ASP A 130 -21.74 1.19 6.65
CA ASP A 130 -21.19 2.50 6.98
C ASP A 130 -22.33 3.49 7.28
N PRO A 131 -22.19 4.40 8.26
CA PRO A 131 -23.13 5.51 8.47
C PRO A 131 -23.03 6.58 7.37
N GLY A 132 -23.90 7.58 7.39
CA GLY A 132 -23.81 8.79 6.58
C GLY A 132 -22.55 9.60 6.88
N LYS A 133 -22.41 10.75 6.23
CA LYS A 133 -21.29 11.68 6.43
C LYS A 133 -21.81 12.98 7.06
N ILE A 134 -21.15 13.45 8.12
CA ILE A 134 -21.46 14.75 8.73
C ILE A 134 -20.40 15.74 8.26
N HIS A 135 -20.87 16.90 7.78
CA HIS A 135 -20.02 18.02 7.41
C HIS A 135 -20.24 19.17 8.38
N TYR A 136 -19.23 19.50 9.16
CA TYR A 136 -19.22 20.62 10.10
C TYR A 136 -18.77 21.87 9.36
N ILE A 137 -19.68 22.88 9.29
CA ILE A 137 -19.36 24.15 8.63
C ILE A 137 -18.52 25.02 9.54
N GLY A 138 -17.30 25.34 9.11
CA GLY A 138 -16.32 26.08 9.95
C GLY A 138 -15.42 25.19 10.83
N GLY A 139 -15.62 23.87 10.79
CA GLY A 139 -14.88 22.91 11.64
C GLY A 139 -15.68 22.47 12.86
N ILE A 140 -15.25 21.37 13.47
CA ILE A 140 -16.01 20.69 14.55
C ILE A 140 -16.14 21.54 15.82
N GLU A 141 -15.18 22.43 16.09
CA GLU A 141 -15.14 23.28 17.30
C GLU A 141 -15.95 24.58 17.14
N GLU A 142 -16.15 25.06 15.91
CA GLU A 142 -16.76 26.35 15.61
C GLU A 142 -18.11 26.23 14.89
N ALA A 143 -18.52 25.02 14.51
CA ALA A 143 -19.72 24.79 13.72
C ALA A 143 -20.99 25.15 14.50
N GLN A 144 -21.77 26.10 13.98
CA GLN A 144 -23.10 26.42 14.49
C GLN A 144 -24.16 25.41 14.01
N TYR A 145 -23.91 24.72 12.88
CA TYR A 145 -24.73 23.66 12.33
C TYR A 145 -23.87 22.68 11.51
N SER A 146 -24.40 21.52 11.26
CA SER A 146 -23.81 20.52 10.41
C SER A 146 -24.77 20.10 9.29
N LEU A 147 -24.19 19.69 8.16
CA LEU A 147 -24.92 19.10 7.05
C LEU A 147 -24.71 17.58 7.07
N VAL A 148 -25.77 16.83 6.81
CA VAL A 148 -25.73 15.36 6.79
C VAL A 148 -25.97 14.88 5.36
N ASP A 149 -25.03 14.06 4.87
CA ASP A 149 -25.12 13.37 3.59
C ASP A 149 -25.26 11.86 3.83
N TYR A 150 -26.41 11.31 3.46
CA TYR A 150 -26.71 9.88 3.59
C TYR A 150 -26.27 9.04 2.39
N ASN A 151 -25.58 9.59 1.41
CA ASN A 151 -25.09 8.82 0.26
C ASN A 151 -24.23 7.64 0.72
N ARG A 152 -23.40 7.82 1.76
CA ARG A 152 -22.58 6.76 2.33
C ARG A 152 -23.36 5.76 3.18
N SER A 153 -24.51 6.14 3.75
CA SER A 153 -25.29 5.25 4.63
C SER A 153 -25.65 3.95 3.92
N GLY A 154 -25.32 2.83 4.56
CA GLY A 154 -25.57 1.49 4.03
C GLY A 154 -24.47 0.93 3.11
N ILE A 155 -23.35 1.64 2.91
CA ILE A 155 -22.20 1.12 2.15
C ILE A 155 -21.61 -0.10 2.87
N PRO A 156 -21.32 -1.21 2.16
CA PRO A 156 -20.76 -2.41 2.77
C PRO A 156 -19.39 -2.18 3.36
N LEU A 157 -19.21 -2.54 4.61
CA LEU A 157 -18.00 -2.35 5.40
C LEU A 157 -17.56 -3.68 6.01
N LEU A 158 -16.25 -3.96 6.01
CA LEU A 158 -15.63 -4.98 6.83
C LEU A 158 -14.91 -4.30 8.00
N GLU A 159 -15.19 -4.76 9.21
CA GLU A 159 -14.43 -4.45 10.41
C GLU A 159 -13.50 -5.62 10.69
N ILE A 160 -12.18 -5.39 10.65
CA ILE A 160 -11.14 -6.38 10.96
C ILE A 160 -10.47 -5.98 12.27
N VAL A 161 -10.57 -6.81 13.28
CA VAL A 161 -10.01 -6.54 14.60
C VAL A 161 -8.86 -7.48 14.87
N THR A 162 -7.69 -6.94 15.22
CA THR A 162 -6.52 -7.74 15.61
C THR A 162 -6.48 -8.00 17.11
N GLU A 163 -5.71 -9.01 17.52
CA GLU A 163 -5.18 -9.09 18.88
C GLU A 163 -4.06 -8.07 19.09
N PRO A 164 -3.70 -7.71 20.33
CA PRO A 164 -2.65 -6.72 20.63
C PRO A 164 -1.24 -7.32 20.50
N ASP A 165 -0.97 -7.96 19.36
CA ASP A 165 0.30 -8.63 19.08
C ASP A 165 1.38 -7.69 18.51
N ILE A 166 0.99 -6.51 18.05
CA ILE A 166 1.91 -5.52 17.49
C ILE A 166 2.62 -4.79 18.63
N ASP A 167 3.94 -4.59 18.52
CA ASP A 167 4.75 -3.96 19.57
C ASP A 167 5.45 -2.66 19.14
N SER A 168 5.34 -2.29 17.86
CA SER A 168 5.93 -1.06 17.34
C SER A 168 5.10 -0.43 16.21
N PRO A 169 5.20 0.91 16.01
CA PRO A 169 4.55 1.61 14.90
C PRO A 169 4.96 1.06 13.53
N LYS A 170 6.23 0.67 13.39
CA LYS A 170 6.76 0.06 12.16
C LYS A 170 6.09 -1.29 11.86
N GLU A 171 5.87 -2.13 12.88
CA GLU A 171 5.12 -3.39 12.69
C GLU A 171 3.66 -3.15 12.29
N ALA A 172 3.00 -2.13 12.90
CA ALA A 172 1.65 -1.75 12.51
C ALA A 172 1.59 -1.35 11.03
N ARG A 173 2.57 -0.59 10.56
CA ARG A 173 2.69 -0.22 9.15
C ARG A 173 2.87 -1.44 8.24
N ILE A 174 3.83 -2.34 8.55
CA ILE A 174 4.09 -3.55 7.76
C ILE A 174 2.84 -4.43 7.68
N PHE A 175 2.12 -4.57 8.80
CA PHE A 175 0.86 -5.31 8.85
C PHE A 175 -0.20 -4.69 7.95
N LEU A 176 -0.40 -3.37 8.02
CA LEU A 176 -1.40 -2.65 7.22
C LEU A 176 -1.05 -2.65 5.73
N ASP A 177 0.21 -2.43 5.35
CA ASP A 177 0.67 -2.51 3.96
C ASP A 177 0.36 -3.91 3.37
N LYS A 178 0.59 -4.97 4.14
CA LYS A 178 0.29 -6.34 3.71
C LYS A 178 -1.21 -6.63 3.65
N LEU A 179 -1.98 -6.16 4.63
CA LEU A 179 -3.44 -6.30 4.63
C LEU A 179 -4.04 -5.63 3.38
N ILE A 180 -3.62 -4.41 3.07
CA ILE A 180 -4.06 -3.70 1.86
C ILE A 180 -3.70 -4.47 0.60
N ALA A 181 -2.48 -4.97 0.50
CA ALA A 181 -2.09 -5.79 -0.64
C ALA A 181 -3.02 -7.00 -0.81
N ILE A 182 -3.31 -7.75 0.25
CA ILE A 182 -4.24 -8.88 0.21
C ILE A 182 -5.62 -8.45 -0.32
N LEU A 183 -6.16 -7.35 0.17
CA LEU A 183 -7.48 -6.84 -0.24
C LEU A 183 -7.53 -6.40 -1.70
N GLU A 184 -6.46 -5.75 -2.19
CA GLU A 184 -6.32 -5.36 -3.59
C GLU A 184 -6.16 -6.56 -4.53
N TYR A 185 -5.41 -7.60 -4.10
CA TYR A 185 -5.29 -8.86 -4.84
C TYR A 185 -6.64 -9.57 -4.99
N LEU A 186 -7.45 -9.55 -3.94
CA LEU A 186 -8.82 -10.08 -3.98
C LEU A 186 -9.77 -9.25 -4.85
N GLY A 187 -9.36 -8.04 -5.26
CA GLY A 187 -10.23 -7.11 -5.98
C GLY A 187 -11.43 -6.64 -5.16
N ALA A 188 -11.36 -6.71 -3.83
CA ALA A 188 -12.45 -6.35 -2.94
C ALA A 188 -12.52 -4.83 -2.68
N VAL A 189 -11.37 -4.16 -2.71
CA VAL A 189 -11.21 -2.76 -2.27
C VAL A 189 -10.31 -1.99 -3.23
N ASP A 190 -10.67 -0.76 -3.50
CA ASP A 190 -9.79 0.27 -4.03
C ASP A 190 -9.44 1.26 -2.92
N THR A 191 -8.23 1.14 -2.37
CA THR A 191 -7.77 1.96 -1.26
C THR A 191 -7.42 3.39 -1.64
N ALA A 192 -7.35 3.72 -2.93
CA ALA A 192 -7.17 5.08 -3.42
C ALA A 192 -8.45 5.94 -3.28
N LEU A 193 -9.61 5.30 -3.08
CA LEU A 193 -10.88 6.01 -2.93
C LEU A 193 -11.00 6.62 -1.53
N GLU A 194 -11.39 7.90 -1.47
CA GLU A 194 -11.60 8.62 -0.21
C GLU A 194 -12.55 7.86 0.73
N GLY A 195 -12.12 7.71 1.99
CA GLY A 195 -12.92 7.08 3.04
C GLY A 195 -13.10 5.57 2.92
N SER A 196 -12.42 4.91 1.94
CA SER A 196 -12.48 3.45 1.79
C SER A 196 -11.77 2.68 2.90
N PHE A 197 -10.90 3.35 3.64
CA PHE A 197 -10.04 2.77 4.66
C PHE A 197 -9.95 3.69 5.89
N ARG A 198 -10.15 3.15 7.08
CA ARG A 198 -10.00 3.84 8.38
C ARG A 198 -9.43 2.87 9.40
N VAL A 199 -8.65 3.38 10.34
CA VAL A 199 -8.07 2.60 11.43
C VAL A 199 -8.32 3.29 12.76
N ASP A 200 -8.79 2.52 13.73
CA ASP A 200 -8.75 2.87 15.13
C ASP A 200 -7.63 2.05 15.78
N ALA A 201 -6.71 2.72 16.45
CA ALA A 201 -5.55 2.08 17.05
C ALA A 201 -5.70 2.03 18.58
N ASN A 202 -5.62 0.83 19.14
CA ASN A 202 -5.60 0.61 20.58
C ASN A 202 -4.16 0.40 21.04
N ILE A 203 -3.69 1.21 21.98
CA ILE A 203 -2.32 1.16 22.48
C ILE A 203 -2.28 1.19 23.99
N SER A 204 -1.40 0.40 24.58
CA SER A 204 -1.08 0.47 26.02
C SER A 204 0.39 0.12 26.27
N ILE A 205 0.92 0.64 27.36
CA ILE A 205 2.11 0.11 28.00
C ILE A 205 1.65 -0.97 28.98
N GLU A 206 2.33 -2.13 28.97
CA GLU A 206 1.97 -3.27 29.84
C GLU A 206 1.90 -2.83 31.31
N GLY A 207 0.76 -3.13 31.96
CA GLY A 207 0.46 -2.70 33.33
C GLY A 207 -0.27 -1.35 33.47
N TYR A 208 -0.55 -0.65 32.36
CA TYR A 208 -1.25 0.63 32.35
C TYR A 208 -2.54 0.60 31.53
N GLY A 209 -3.33 1.67 31.62
CA GLY A 209 -4.60 1.81 30.91
C GLY A 209 -4.43 1.84 29.38
N ARG A 210 -5.45 1.34 28.69
CA ARG A 210 -5.52 1.33 27.24
C ARG A 210 -6.02 2.67 26.69
N VAL A 211 -5.32 3.21 25.72
CA VAL A 211 -5.74 4.39 24.95
C VAL A 211 -6.18 3.93 23.56
N GLU A 212 -7.33 4.41 23.11
CA GLU A 212 -7.82 4.23 21.76
C GLU A 212 -7.69 5.54 20.97
N ILE A 213 -7.05 5.45 19.82
CA ILE A 213 -6.91 6.58 18.89
C ILE A 213 -7.84 6.35 17.72
N LYS A 214 -8.81 7.24 17.55
CA LYS A 214 -9.89 7.07 16.56
C LYS A 214 -9.65 7.79 15.24
N ASN A 215 -10.27 7.21 14.19
CA ASN A 215 -10.46 7.82 12.87
C ASN A 215 -9.16 8.23 12.16
N ILE A 216 -8.19 7.33 12.12
CA ILE A 216 -6.93 7.58 11.40
C ILE A 216 -7.12 7.17 9.94
N GLY A 217 -7.04 8.14 9.03
CA GLY A 217 -7.38 7.97 7.60
C GLY A 217 -6.27 7.42 6.70
N SER A 218 -5.03 7.27 7.20
CA SER A 218 -3.92 6.76 6.39
C SER A 218 -2.95 5.89 7.19
N ILE A 219 -2.30 4.93 6.54
CA ILE A 219 -1.28 4.07 7.18
C ILE A 219 -0.13 4.92 7.75
N LYS A 220 0.27 5.96 7.03
CA LYS A 220 1.33 6.88 7.47
C LYS A 220 0.95 7.60 8.76
N ASP A 221 -0.31 7.96 8.90
CA ASP A 221 -0.78 8.64 10.11
C ASP A 221 -1.03 7.68 11.26
N VAL A 222 -1.36 6.40 10.99
CA VAL A 222 -1.33 5.35 12.03
C VAL A 222 0.06 5.23 12.63
N GLU A 223 1.11 5.14 11.80
CA GLU A 223 2.50 5.08 12.28
C GLU A 223 2.86 6.30 13.14
N LYS A 224 2.54 7.52 12.67
CA LYS A 224 2.81 8.76 13.41
C LYS A 224 2.02 8.87 14.72
N ALA A 225 0.72 8.56 14.67
CA ALA A 225 -0.14 8.61 15.85
C ALA A 225 0.34 7.65 16.94
N LEU A 226 0.72 6.43 16.55
CA LEU A 226 1.31 5.46 17.46
C LEU A 226 2.67 5.91 18.03
N MET A 227 3.53 6.50 17.17
CA MET A 227 4.81 7.06 17.64
C MET A 227 4.61 8.15 18.68
N TYR A 228 3.73 9.10 18.39
CA TYR A 228 3.40 10.18 19.34
C TYR A 228 2.87 9.63 20.66
N GLU A 229 1.91 8.72 20.58
CA GLU A 229 1.24 8.19 21.76
C GLU A 229 2.18 7.34 22.64
N ILE A 230 3.09 6.58 22.06
CA ILE A 230 4.15 5.86 22.79
C ILE A 230 5.02 6.83 23.59
N VAL A 231 5.45 7.93 22.96
CA VAL A 231 6.28 8.93 23.63
C VAL A 231 5.51 9.61 24.77
N ARG A 232 4.25 9.97 24.52
CA ARG A 232 3.37 10.57 25.54
C ARG A 232 3.19 9.64 26.74
N GLN A 233 2.83 8.39 26.50
CA GLN A 233 2.59 7.42 27.57
C GLN A 233 3.87 7.10 28.36
N LYS A 234 5.00 6.90 27.68
CA LYS A 234 6.28 6.65 28.35
C LYS A 234 6.67 7.80 29.25
N ARG A 235 6.52 9.04 28.78
CA ARG A 235 6.83 10.24 29.59
C ARG A 235 5.97 10.31 30.87
N ILE A 236 4.68 10.00 30.77
CA ILE A 236 3.77 9.99 31.95
C ILE A 236 4.25 8.95 32.96
N VAL A 237 4.57 7.73 32.50
CA VAL A 237 5.01 6.62 33.36
C VAL A 237 6.37 6.94 34.00
N GLU A 238 7.32 7.49 33.25
CA GLU A 238 8.65 7.89 33.76
C GLU A 238 8.56 8.99 34.82
N GLN A 239 7.53 9.82 34.77
CA GLN A 239 7.23 10.84 35.79
C GLN A 239 6.42 10.31 37.00
N GLY A 240 6.19 8.98 37.06
CA GLY A 240 5.43 8.35 38.14
C GLY A 240 3.91 8.52 38.02
N GLY A 241 3.42 8.98 36.86
CA GLY A 241 2.00 9.12 36.58
C GLY A 241 1.34 7.80 36.15
N THR A 242 0.02 7.82 36.04
CA THR A 242 -0.79 6.70 35.56
C THR A 242 -1.47 7.05 34.24
N ILE A 243 -1.73 6.02 33.41
CA ILE A 243 -2.47 6.16 32.16
C ILE A 243 -3.86 5.57 32.39
N ALA A 244 -4.89 6.40 32.34
CA ALA A 244 -6.28 5.97 32.40
C ALA A 244 -6.74 5.40 31.06
N ARG A 245 -7.81 4.61 31.08
CA ARG A 245 -8.50 4.20 29.85
C ARG A 245 -9.18 5.44 29.26
N GLU A 246 -8.75 5.85 28.07
CA GLU A 246 -9.28 7.04 27.39
C GLU A 246 -9.39 6.83 25.89
N THR A 247 -10.23 7.63 25.25
CA THR A 247 -10.33 7.74 23.79
C THR A 247 -9.75 9.07 23.36
N ARG A 248 -8.93 9.02 22.32
CA ARG A 248 -8.26 10.19 21.74
C ARG A 248 -8.54 10.24 20.24
N HIS A 249 -8.33 11.41 19.65
CA HIS A 249 -8.42 11.66 18.22
C HIS A 249 -7.03 12.07 17.70
N TRP A 250 -6.67 11.60 16.51
CA TRP A 250 -5.46 12.06 15.83
C TRP A 250 -5.72 13.39 15.12
N ASP A 251 -5.05 14.46 15.55
CA ASP A 251 -5.03 15.74 14.84
C ASP A 251 -3.85 15.72 13.85
N GLU A 252 -4.15 15.45 12.58
CA GLU A 252 -3.14 15.36 11.52
C GLU A 252 -2.37 16.67 11.31
N ARG A 253 -3.05 17.81 11.46
CA ARG A 253 -2.43 19.13 11.24
C ARG A 253 -1.41 19.45 12.32
N LYS A 254 -1.73 19.16 13.59
CA LYS A 254 -0.85 19.38 14.73
C LYS A 254 0.13 18.24 14.96
N GLY A 255 -0.12 17.05 14.41
CA GLY A 255 0.67 15.85 14.63
C GLY A 255 0.64 15.34 16.08
N ILE A 256 -0.51 15.46 16.76
CA ILE A 256 -0.71 15.07 18.15
C ILE A 256 -2.02 14.29 18.33
N THR A 257 -2.12 13.53 19.42
CA THR A 257 -3.40 12.98 19.86
C THR A 257 -4.09 13.95 20.82
N VAL A 258 -5.41 14.14 20.64
CA VAL A 258 -6.24 15.04 21.48
C VAL A 258 -7.30 14.20 22.19
N PRO A 259 -7.54 14.39 23.51
CA PRO A 259 -8.57 13.62 24.22
C PRO A 259 -9.96 13.92 23.66
N LEU A 260 -10.77 12.88 23.49
CA LEU A 260 -12.19 12.96 23.22
C LEU A 260 -12.98 12.77 24.53
N ARG A 261 -14.28 13.09 24.51
CA ARG A 261 -15.18 12.80 25.63
C ARG A 261 -15.20 11.31 25.94
N ALA A 262 -15.58 10.98 27.18
CA ALA A 262 -15.67 9.60 27.66
C ALA A 262 -16.51 8.72 26.73
N LYS A 263 -16.09 7.46 26.53
CA LYS A 263 -16.76 6.45 25.70
C LYS A 263 -18.13 6.04 26.26
N GLU A 264 -19.03 5.72 25.32
CA GLU A 264 -20.14 4.81 25.55
C GLU A 264 -19.59 3.42 25.92
N PHE A 265 -20.23 2.75 26.86
CA PHE A 265 -19.89 1.37 27.20
C PHE A 265 -20.57 0.41 26.22
N GLU A 266 -20.04 -0.80 26.06
CA GLU A 266 -20.56 -1.79 25.13
C GLU A 266 -22.03 -2.13 25.44
N GLU A 267 -22.43 -2.09 26.71
CA GLU A 267 -23.79 -2.28 27.18
C GLU A 267 -24.78 -1.21 26.68
N ASP A 268 -24.28 -0.01 26.37
CA ASP A 268 -25.11 1.11 25.91
C ASP A 268 -25.66 0.86 24.51
N TYR A 269 -24.99 0.04 23.69
CA TYR A 269 -25.42 -0.30 22.34
C TYR A 269 -26.62 -1.27 22.29
N ARG A 270 -26.95 -1.97 23.37
CA ARG A 270 -28.11 -2.85 23.48
C ARG A 270 -28.30 -3.77 22.27
N TYR A 271 -27.25 -4.52 21.95
CA TYR A 271 -27.26 -5.44 20.81
C TYR A 271 -28.37 -6.46 20.88
N PHE A 272 -29.14 -6.62 19.80
CA PHE A 272 -30.03 -7.74 19.59
C PHE A 272 -30.08 -8.14 18.11
N PRO A 273 -30.50 -9.38 17.77
CA PRO A 273 -30.62 -9.83 16.39
C PRO A 273 -31.56 -8.92 15.60
N ASP A 274 -31.16 -8.53 14.38
CA ASP A 274 -32.06 -7.79 13.51
C ASP A 274 -33.25 -8.70 13.13
N PRO A 275 -34.51 -8.34 13.47
CA PRO A 275 -35.67 -9.18 13.24
C PRO A 275 -36.02 -9.34 11.77
N ASP A 276 -35.56 -8.41 10.93
CA ASP A 276 -35.85 -8.37 9.48
C ASP A 276 -34.81 -9.16 8.67
N LEU A 277 -33.70 -9.59 9.30
CA LEU A 277 -32.62 -10.32 8.67
C LEU A 277 -32.52 -11.74 9.25
N PRO A 278 -33.00 -12.77 8.54
CA PRO A 278 -32.85 -14.13 9.01
C PRO A 278 -31.39 -14.56 9.05
N PRO A 279 -30.99 -15.44 10.00
CA PRO A 279 -29.65 -15.98 10.05
C PRO A 279 -29.24 -16.66 8.73
N ILE A 280 -28.03 -16.37 8.27
CA ILE A 280 -27.46 -16.93 7.03
C ILE A 280 -26.62 -18.13 7.39
N ARG A 281 -26.90 -19.31 6.82
CA ARG A 281 -26.03 -20.47 6.92
C ARG A 281 -24.98 -20.47 5.83
N ILE A 282 -23.73 -20.70 6.21
CA ILE A 282 -22.58 -20.79 5.32
C ILE A 282 -22.14 -22.26 5.27
N SER A 283 -22.43 -22.94 4.17
CA SER A 283 -22.01 -24.33 3.99
C SER A 283 -20.57 -24.43 3.49
N ASN A 284 -19.94 -25.58 3.75
CA ASN A 284 -18.60 -25.86 3.24
C ASN A 284 -18.52 -25.79 1.71
N GLU A 285 -19.59 -26.16 0.98
CA GLU A 285 -19.63 -26.05 -0.49
C GLU A 285 -19.53 -24.58 -0.94
N VAL A 286 -20.18 -23.64 -0.22
CA VAL A 286 -20.07 -22.20 -0.51
C VAL A 286 -18.64 -21.74 -0.29
N VAL A 287 -18.04 -22.11 0.86
CA VAL A 287 -16.66 -21.75 1.18
C VAL A 287 -15.70 -22.31 0.14
N ASN A 288 -15.80 -23.60 -0.20
CA ASN A 288 -14.92 -24.26 -1.18
C ASN A 288 -15.05 -23.65 -2.58
N ARG A 289 -16.27 -23.29 -3.00
CA ARG A 289 -16.50 -22.61 -4.27
C ARG A 289 -15.82 -21.22 -4.31
N ILE A 290 -15.79 -20.50 -3.19
CA ILE A 290 -15.10 -19.21 -3.09
C ILE A 290 -13.59 -19.43 -3.11
N LEU A 291 -13.08 -20.39 -2.36
CA LEU A 291 -11.66 -20.74 -2.31
C LEU A 291 -11.10 -21.13 -3.69
N SER A 292 -11.86 -21.88 -4.50
CA SER A 292 -11.42 -22.27 -5.85
C SER A 292 -11.29 -21.11 -6.83
N ARG A 293 -11.77 -19.93 -6.47
CA ARG A 293 -11.71 -18.71 -7.30
C ARG A 293 -10.76 -17.65 -6.74
N LEU A 294 -10.11 -17.92 -5.60
CA LEU A 294 -9.16 -16.98 -5.06
C LEU A 294 -7.97 -16.81 -6.00
N PRO A 295 -7.53 -15.59 -6.26
CA PRO A 295 -6.30 -15.35 -7.00
C PRO A 295 -5.09 -15.82 -6.19
N GLU A 296 -3.92 -15.86 -6.82
CA GLU A 296 -2.66 -16.00 -6.11
C GLU A 296 -2.50 -14.86 -5.11
N LEU A 297 -2.30 -15.18 -3.83
CA LEU A 297 -2.16 -14.20 -2.75
C LEU A 297 -0.71 -13.69 -2.62
N PRO A 298 -0.48 -12.54 -1.98
CA PRO A 298 0.85 -11.93 -1.88
C PRO A 298 1.94 -12.87 -1.38
N ASP A 299 1.71 -13.68 -0.34
CA ASP A 299 2.74 -14.61 0.17
C ASP A 299 3.12 -15.66 -0.87
N GLN A 300 2.16 -16.24 -1.56
CA GLN A 300 2.40 -17.22 -2.62
C GLN A 300 3.17 -16.58 -3.78
N ARG A 301 2.79 -15.35 -4.16
CA ARG A 301 3.47 -14.62 -5.25
C ARG A 301 4.89 -14.21 -4.87
N ILE A 302 5.14 -13.83 -3.61
CA ILE A 302 6.50 -13.56 -3.11
C ILE A 302 7.37 -14.82 -3.24
N GLU A 303 6.89 -15.96 -2.74
CA GLU A 303 7.60 -17.23 -2.85
C GLU A 303 7.87 -17.62 -4.31
N ARG A 304 6.89 -17.43 -5.18
CA ARG A 304 7.04 -17.68 -6.62
C ARG A 304 8.05 -16.73 -7.25
N PHE A 305 8.06 -15.43 -6.92
CA PHE A 305 9.04 -14.48 -7.45
C PHE A 305 10.47 -14.82 -7.03
N ILE A 306 10.67 -15.27 -5.79
CA ILE A 306 11.96 -15.74 -5.31
C ILE A 306 12.42 -16.95 -6.13
N MET A 307 11.56 -17.97 -6.31
CA MET A 307 11.92 -19.21 -6.99
C MET A 307 12.04 -19.03 -8.51
N GLN A 308 11.08 -18.37 -9.14
CA GLN A 308 10.97 -18.27 -10.59
C GLN A 308 11.95 -17.26 -11.19
N TYR A 309 12.12 -16.08 -10.52
CA TYR A 309 12.93 -14.98 -11.02
C TYR A 309 14.26 -14.82 -10.27
N ASN A 310 14.57 -15.72 -9.35
CA ASN A 310 15.77 -15.68 -8.50
C ASN A 310 16.01 -14.33 -7.83
N LEU A 311 14.91 -13.73 -7.32
CA LEU A 311 14.93 -12.51 -6.54
C LEU A 311 15.19 -12.83 -5.06
N ASP A 312 15.80 -11.90 -4.34
CA ASP A 312 15.81 -11.97 -2.87
C ASP A 312 14.44 -11.56 -2.29
N GLU A 313 14.25 -11.90 -1.01
CA GLU A 313 12.98 -11.64 -0.29
C GLU A 313 12.60 -10.16 -0.28
N TYR A 314 13.58 -9.25 -0.16
CA TYR A 314 13.32 -7.81 -0.16
C TYR A 314 12.72 -7.35 -1.49
N ARG A 315 13.36 -7.70 -2.63
CA ARG A 315 12.87 -7.31 -3.96
C ARG A 315 11.50 -7.90 -4.25
N ALA A 316 11.34 -9.19 -3.98
CA ALA A 316 10.07 -9.89 -4.19
C ALA A 316 8.95 -9.23 -3.36
N THR A 317 9.21 -8.93 -2.09
CA THR A 317 8.23 -8.29 -1.20
C THR A 317 7.85 -6.89 -1.67
N VAL A 318 8.82 -6.04 -2.02
CA VAL A 318 8.53 -4.66 -2.46
C VAL A 318 7.71 -4.65 -3.76
N LEU A 319 8.04 -5.54 -4.71
CA LEU A 319 7.26 -5.67 -5.95
C LEU A 319 5.84 -6.14 -5.67
N VAL A 320 5.70 -7.21 -4.89
CA VAL A 320 4.42 -7.91 -4.71
C VAL A 320 3.44 -7.14 -3.82
N LEU A 321 3.91 -6.40 -2.82
CA LEU A 321 3.02 -5.57 -1.99
C LEU A 321 2.31 -4.46 -2.77
N ASN A 322 2.78 -4.13 -3.96
CA ASN A 322 2.04 -3.31 -4.93
C ASN A 322 1.61 -4.18 -6.10
N LYS A 323 0.34 -4.58 -6.13
CA LYS A 323 -0.19 -5.48 -7.17
C LYS A 323 0.10 -5.00 -8.59
N TRP A 324 -0.10 -3.71 -8.86
CA TRP A 324 0.17 -3.12 -10.18
C TRP A 324 1.64 -3.26 -10.57
N LEU A 325 2.56 -2.99 -9.63
CA LEU A 325 3.99 -3.10 -9.87
C LEU A 325 4.43 -4.56 -10.11
N ALA A 326 3.83 -5.50 -9.37
CA ALA A 326 4.08 -6.92 -9.57
C ALA A 326 3.61 -7.39 -10.96
N ASP A 327 2.41 -6.96 -11.38
CA ASP A 327 1.88 -7.27 -12.71
C ASP A 327 2.76 -6.63 -13.81
N PHE A 328 3.18 -5.38 -13.61
CA PHE A 328 4.10 -4.65 -14.51
C PHE A 328 5.46 -5.36 -14.63
N PHE A 329 6.02 -5.81 -13.53
CA PHE A 329 7.26 -6.58 -13.50
C PHE A 329 7.12 -7.89 -14.28
N GLU A 330 6.07 -8.68 -14.04
CA GLU A 330 5.85 -9.95 -14.74
C GLU A 330 5.67 -9.78 -16.25
N GLU A 331 4.97 -8.75 -16.70
CA GLU A 331 4.91 -8.43 -18.13
C GLU A 331 6.28 -8.09 -18.69
N GLY A 332 7.11 -7.34 -17.96
CA GLY A 332 8.49 -7.03 -18.34
C GLY A 332 9.39 -8.27 -18.42
N THR A 333 9.18 -9.26 -17.53
CA THR A 333 9.97 -10.51 -17.55
C THR A 333 9.73 -11.37 -18.78
N LYS A 334 8.64 -11.19 -19.51
CA LYS A 334 8.36 -11.91 -20.75
C LYS A 334 9.30 -11.49 -21.91
N ILE A 335 9.86 -10.29 -21.80
CA ILE A 335 10.68 -9.69 -22.87
C ILE A 335 12.10 -9.33 -22.40
N TYR A 336 12.43 -9.44 -21.11
CA TYR A 336 13.74 -9.14 -20.58
C TYR A 336 14.20 -10.17 -19.56
N SER A 337 15.34 -10.79 -19.80
CA SER A 337 15.82 -11.94 -19.01
C SER A 337 16.61 -11.58 -17.75
N ASN A 338 17.11 -10.34 -17.61
CA ASN A 338 17.81 -9.92 -16.40
C ASN A 338 16.80 -9.41 -15.35
N TYR A 339 16.08 -10.36 -14.76
CA TYR A 339 14.98 -10.09 -13.81
C TYR A 339 15.40 -9.24 -12.62
N LYS A 340 16.61 -9.48 -12.10
CA LYS A 340 17.13 -8.73 -10.95
C LYS A 340 17.34 -7.25 -11.28
N ARG A 341 17.88 -6.95 -12.47
CA ARG A 341 18.08 -5.58 -12.93
C ARG A 341 16.74 -4.87 -13.17
N LEU A 342 15.78 -5.56 -13.78
CA LEU A 342 14.42 -5.02 -13.96
C LEU A 342 13.78 -4.69 -12.60
N ALA A 343 13.85 -5.62 -11.64
CA ALA A 343 13.37 -5.39 -10.28
C ALA A 343 14.04 -4.18 -9.62
N ASP A 344 15.37 -4.06 -9.70
CA ASP A 344 16.11 -2.94 -9.13
C ASP A 344 15.65 -1.60 -9.70
N VAL A 345 15.53 -1.48 -11.01
CA VAL A 345 15.10 -0.24 -11.67
C VAL A 345 13.66 0.11 -11.32
N LEU A 346 12.78 -0.86 -11.28
CA LEU A 346 11.38 -0.63 -10.88
C LEU A 346 11.26 -0.17 -9.42
N ILE A 347 11.99 -0.80 -8.51
CA ILE A 347 11.92 -0.49 -7.07
C ILE A 347 12.60 0.85 -6.75
N THR A 348 13.75 1.15 -7.38
CA THR A 348 14.55 2.31 -7.01
C THR A 348 14.23 3.55 -7.83
N ASP A 349 14.28 3.46 -9.15
CA ASP A 349 14.15 4.63 -10.02
C ASP A 349 12.70 4.89 -10.43
N PHE A 350 11.96 3.87 -10.87
CA PHE A 350 10.58 4.01 -11.31
C PHE A 350 9.65 4.48 -10.16
N LEU A 351 9.60 3.75 -9.03
CA LEU A 351 8.76 4.12 -7.90
C LEU A 351 9.14 5.49 -7.31
N ARG A 352 10.41 5.84 -7.30
CA ARG A 352 10.84 7.16 -6.87
C ARG A 352 10.22 8.25 -7.73
N TRP A 353 10.30 8.13 -9.05
CA TRP A 353 9.74 9.12 -9.97
C TRP A 353 8.21 9.19 -9.93
N VAL A 354 7.54 8.05 -9.84
CA VAL A 354 6.08 8.01 -9.64
C VAL A 354 5.69 8.81 -8.39
N LYS A 355 6.43 8.65 -7.30
CA LYS A 355 6.20 9.38 -6.05
C LYS A 355 6.54 10.86 -6.14
N GLU A 356 7.71 11.22 -6.70
CA GLU A 356 8.15 12.62 -6.85
C GLU A 356 7.21 13.42 -7.75
N LEU A 357 6.68 12.77 -8.79
CA LEU A 357 5.73 13.38 -9.73
C LEU A 357 4.26 13.28 -9.25
N SER A 358 4.01 12.68 -8.08
CA SER A 358 2.66 12.46 -7.53
C SER A 358 1.70 11.78 -8.51
N LEU A 359 2.19 10.80 -9.28
CA LEU A 359 1.42 10.11 -10.31
C LEU A 359 0.63 8.94 -9.71
N ASP A 360 -0.57 8.74 -10.23
CA ASP A 360 -1.36 7.55 -9.95
C ASP A 360 -0.90 6.40 -10.86
N VAL A 361 -0.33 5.34 -10.27
CA VAL A 361 0.19 4.18 -11.03
C VAL A 361 -0.87 3.55 -11.93
N LYS A 362 -2.15 3.58 -11.54
CA LYS A 362 -3.26 3.01 -12.31
C LYS A 362 -3.62 3.81 -13.56
N LYS A 363 -3.14 5.06 -13.66
CA LYS A 363 -3.38 5.98 -14.79
C LYS A 363 -2.16 6.21 -15.66
N LEU A 364 -1.07 5.51 -15.39
CA LEU A 364 0.15 5.65 -16.19
C LEU A 364 -0.04 5.08 -17.59
N SER A 365 0.46 5.80 -18.58
CA SER A 365 0.50 5.37 -19.99
C SER A 365 1.72 4.50 -20.31
N VAL A 366 2.78 4.58 -19.48
CA VAL A 366 4.02 3.81 -19.63
C VAL A 366 3.76 2.33 -19.60
N LYS A 367 4.36 1.58 -20.50
CA LYS A 367 4.26 0.12 -20.59
C LYS A 367 5.56 -0.54 -20.11
N PRO A 368 5.51 -1.81 -19.67
CA PRO A 368 6.72 -2.57 -19.32
C PRO A 368 7.77 -2.57 -20.45
N HIS A 369 7.34 -2.62 -21.71
CA HIS A 369 8.20 -2.53 -22.88
C HIS A 369 9.07 -1.26 -22.89
N ASP A 370 8.54 -0.11 -22.48
CA ASP A 370 9.26 1.16 -22.51
C ASP A 370 10.41 1.16 -21.51
N ILE A 371 10.18 0.61 -20.33
CA ILE A 371 11.24 0.45 -19.31
C ILE A 371 12.26 -0.58 -19.75
N VAL A 372 11.83 -1.71 -20.30
CA VAL A 372 12.72 -2.76 -20.82
C VAL A 372 13.58 -2.19 -21.93
N LYS A 373 13.03 -1.37 -22.84
CA LYS A 373 13.78 -0.72 -23.90
C LYS A 373 14.93 0.14 -23.38
N LEU A 374 14.70 0.93 -22.32
CA LEU A 374 15.78 1.68 -21.66
C LEU A 374 16.88 0.76 -21.13
N LEU A 375 16.51 -0.39 -20.55
CA LEU A 375 17.46 -1.36 -20.02
C LEU A 375 18.24 -2.07 -21.13
N GLU A 376 17.60 -2.44 -22.24
CA GLU A 376 18.27 -3.02 -23.40
C GLU A 376 19.30 -2.04 -24.03
N LEU A 377 18.93 -0.77 -24.15
CA LEU A 377 19.85 0.27 -24.63
C LEU A 377 21.04 0.50 -23.67
N LEU A 378 20.78 0.39 -22.37
CA LEU A 378 21.82 0.40 -21.35
C LEU A 378 22.75 -0.83 -21.45
N ASP A 379 22.18 -2.03 -21.64
CA ASP A 379 22.96 -3.28 -21.77
C ASP A 379 23.81 -3.29 -23.04
N ARG A 380 23.32 -2.71 -24.13
CA ARG A 380 24.07 -2.51 -25.37
C ARG A 380 25.09 -1.38 -25.27
N GLY A 381 25.11 -0.62 -24.17
CA GLY A 381 26.00 0.54 -23.96
C GLY A 381 25.66 1.76 -24.83
N VAL A 382 24.45 1.81 -25.44
CA VAL A 382 23.94 2.98 -26.16
C VAL A 382 23.62 4.10 -25.18
N LEU A 383 23.00 3.75 -24.05
CA LEU A 383 22.73 4.67 -22.96
C LEU A 383 23.63 4.38 -21.75
N SER A 384 24.02 5.43 -21.03
CA SER A 384 24.64 5.31 -19.70
C SER A 384 23.57 5.25 -18.60
N ILE A 385 23.93 4.78 -17.40
CA ILE A 385 23.04 4.78 -16.24
C ILE A 385 22.49 6.20 -15.96
N LYS A 386 23.33 7.22 -16.12
CA LYS A 386 22.92 8.61 -15.93
C LYS A 386 21.81 9.02 -16.91
N MET A 387 21.96 8.67 -18.17
CA MET A 387 20.98 8.99 -19.23
C MET A 387 19.66 8.25 -18.97
N VAL A 388 19.70 6.98 -18.58
CA VAL A 388 18.49 6.22 -18.21
C VAL A 388 17.74 6.93 -17.09
N LYS A 389 18.45 7.42 -16.06
CA LYS A 389 17.83 8.17 -14.96
C LYS A 389 17.23 9.51 -15.36
N GLU A 390 17.85 10.20 -16.30
CA GLU A 390 17.37 11.49 -16.86
C GLU A 390 16.15 11.29 -17.78
N LEU A 391 16.09 10.19 -18.53
CA LEU A 391 14.97 9.88 -19.44
C LEU A 391 13.76 9.28 -18.70
N MET A 392 13.99 8.57 -17.59
CA MET A 392 12.95 7.85 -16.85
C MET A 392 11.68 8.68 -16.58
N PRO A 393 11.75 9.93 -16.04
CA PRO A 393 10.54 10.72 -15.78
C PRO A 393 9.74 11.07 -17.02
N GLN A 394 10.40 11.28 -18.16
CA GLN A 394 9.74 11.61 -19.43
C GLN A 394 9.07 10.37 -20.02
N VAL A 395 9.72 9.21 -19.92
CA VAL A 395 9.15 7.92 -20.32
C VAL A 395 7.93 7.57 -19.47
N ILE A 396 8.02 7.75 -18.15
CA ILE A 396 6.89 7.49 -17.22
C ILE A 396 5.68 8.36 -17.57
N ARG A 397 5.90 9.61 -17.97
CA ARG A 397 4.81 10.54 -18.39
C ARG A 397 4.33 10.29 -19.81
N GLY A 398 5.00 9.44 -20.59
CA GLY A 398 4.69 9.21 -22.00
C GLY A 398 4.98 10.41 -22.90
N GLU A 399 5.93 11.29 -22.50
CA GLU A 399 6.29 12.51 -23.22
C GLU A 399 7.23 12.26 -24.39
N ILE A 400 7.92 11.11 -24.40
CA ILE A 400 8.91 10.77 -25.43
C ILE A 400 8.69 9.35 -25.94
N ASP A 401 8.86 9.17 -27.25
CA ASP A 401 9.17 7.88 -27.85
C ASP A 401 10.68 7.65 -27.78
N ILE A 402 11.10 6.57 -27.14
CA ILE A 402 12.52 6.27 -26.88
C ILE A 402 13.30 6.11 -28.20
N ASP A 403 12.73 5.45 -29.21
CA ASP A 403 13.42 5.22 -30.50
C ASP A 403 13.56 6.52 -31.30
N GLU A 404 12.55 7.39 -31.28
CA GLU A 404 12.62 8.71 -31.90
C GLU A 404 13.62 9.62 -31.19
N TYR A 405 13.58 9.61 -29.86
CA TYR A 405 14.51 10.40 -29.05
C TYR A 405 15.98 9.99 -29.30
N ILE A 406 16.27 8.70 -29.28
CA ILE A 406 17.62 8.16 -29.53
C ILE A 406 18.11 8.57 -30.92
N ARG A 407 17.24 8.49 -31.96
CA ARG A 407 17.54 8.92 -33.33
C ARG A 407 17.79 10.42 -33.42
N ALA A 408 16.91 11.21 -32.81
CA ALA A 408 16.98 12.69 -32.87
C ALA A 408 18.23 13.24 -32.15
N MET A 409 18.59 12.65 -31.01
CA MET A 409 19.75 13.09 -30.24
C MET A 409 21.07 12.53 -30.74
N GLY A 410 21.07 11.70 -31.78
CA GLY A 410 22.29 11.06 -32.29
C GLY A 410 23.02 10.21 -31.23
N TYR A 411 22.29 9.64 -30.27
CA TYR A 411 22.84 8.76 -29.24
C TYR A 411 23.20 7.39 -29.83
N THR A 412 23.84 7.39 -30.98
CA THR A 412 24.51 6.20 -31.49
C THR A 412 25.82 6.02 -30.74
N ARG A 413 26.05 4.79 -30.30
CA ARG A 413 27.33 4.39 -29.72
C ARG A 413 28.45 4.75 -30.67
N ILE A 414 29.51 5.37 -30.16
CA ILE A 414 30.71 5.60 -30.93
C ILE A 414 31.47 4.26 -30.96
N ASP A 415 31.27 3.53 -32.06
CA ASP A 415 31.96 2.24 -32.32
C ASP A 415 33.18 2.38 -33.20
N ASP A 416 33.41 3.59 -33.72
CA ASP A 416 34.58 3.90 -34.54
C ASP A 416 35.87 3.88 -33.68
N GLU A 417 36.64 2.82 -33.85
CA GLU A 417 37.86 2.57 -33.09
C GLU A 417 38.92 3.67 -33.37
N GLN A 418 38.98 4.20 -34.58
CA GLN A 418 39.91 5.29 -34.93
C GLN A 418 39.54 6.58 -34.20
N TYR A 419 38.27 6.91 -34.14
CA TYR A 419 37.78 8.10 -33.44
C TYR A 419 37.99 7.96 -31.93
N LEU A 420 37.72 6.78 -31.32
CA LEU A 420 37.99 6.53 -29.92
C LEU A 420 39.49 6.60 -29.60
N GLU A 421 40.36 6.09 -30.48
CA GLU A 421 41.79 6.16 -30.33
C GLU A 421 42.33 7.59 -30.37
N GLN A 422 41.77 8.43 -31.28
CA GLN A 422 42.10 9.84 -31.34
C GLN A 422 41.77 10.56 -30.05
N ILE A 423 40.53 10.40 -29.55
CA ILE A 423 40.10 11.01 -28.28
C ILE A 423 40.93 10.47 -27.08
N ALA A 424 41.28 9.20 -27.10
CA ALA A 424 42.11 8.62 -26.07
C ALA A 424 43.53 9.23 -26.06
N LEU A 425 44.12 9.40 -27.22
CA LEU A 425 45.42 10.07 -27.39
C LEU A 425 45.41 11.53 -26.93
N GLU A 426 44.36 12.28 -27.28
CA GLU A 426 44.15 13.65 -26.79
C GLU A 426 44.00 13.68 -25.25
N THR A 427 43.17 12.78 -24.69
CA THR A 427 42.95 12.72 -23.24
C THR A 427 44.23 12.37 -22.48
N VAL A 428 45.03 11.47 -23.00
CA VAL A 428 46.34 11.11 -22.47
C VAL A 428 47.33 12.30 -22.52
N ARG A 429 47.30 13.12 -23.57
CA ARG A 429 48.14 14.32 -23.67
C ARG A 429 47.73 15.42 -22.68
N GLU A 430 46.43 15.60 -22.46
CA GLU A 430 45.88 16.62 -21.58
C GLU A 430 46.03 16.28 -20.07
N ASN A 431 46.21 15.00 -19.75
CA ASN A 431 46.26 14.53 -18.35
C ASN A 431 47.53 13.78 -17.97
N PRO A 432 48.74 14.40 -18.08
CA PRO A 432 50.03 13.73 -17.90
C PRO A 432 50.21 13.11 -16.51
N LYS A 433 49.69 13.77 -15.43
CA LYS A 433 49.76 13.23 -14.07
C LYS A 433 48.88 11.96 -13.91
N ALA A 434 47.67 11.96 -14.49
CA ALA A 434 46.82 10.78 -14.43
C ALA A 434 47.40 9.59 -15.23
N VAL A 435 48.15 9.87 -16.27
CA VAL A 435 48.91 8.86 -17.04
C VAL A 435 50.00 8.25 -16.20
N GLU A 436 50.81 9.05 -15.49
CA GLU A 436 51.83 8.56 -14.58
C GLU A 436 51.22 7.70 -13.46
N ASP A 437 50.11 8.13 -12.90
CA ASP A 437 49.39 7.37 -11.87
C ASP A 437 48.83 6.05 -12.43
N ALA A 438 48.30 6.03 -13.64
CA ALA A 438 47.80 4.85 -14.31
C ALA A 438 48.91 3.85 -14.69
N LEU A 439 50.12 4.35 -14.97
CA LEU A 439 51.31 3.50 -15.20
C LEU A 439 51.80 2.82 -13.91
N ARG A 440 51.61 3.46 -12.75
CA ARG A 440 51.97 2.92 -11.42
C ARG A 440 50.87 2.06 -10.82
N ASN A 441 49.59 2.47 -11.00
CA ASN A 441 48.42 1.78 -10.45
C ASN A 441 47.38 1.58 -11.53
N PRO A 442 47.12 0.32 -11.98
CA PRO A 442 46.14 0.03 -13.03
C PRO A 442 44.71 0.52 -12.73
N LYS A 443 44.33 0.72 -11.45
CA LYS A 443 43.03 1.25 -11.08
C LYS A 443 42.87 2.74 -11.44
N ALA A 444 43.95 3.50 -11.56
CA ALA A 444 43.92 4.93 -11.91
C ALA A 444 43.50 5.17 -13.36
N ILE A 445 43.52 4.17 -14.25
CA ILE A 445 43.00 4.24 -15.61
C ILE A 445 41.52 4.70 -15.65
N ASN A 446 40.75 4.44 -14.56
CA ASN A 446 39.33 4.81 -14.48
C ASN A 446 39.13 6.32 -14.57
N PHE A 447 40.10 7.15 -14.15
CA PHE A 447 40.04 8.60 -14.33
C PHE A 447 40.09 8.98 -15.82
N LEU A 448 41.02 8.37 -16.57
CA LEU A 448 41.12 8.62 -18.02
C LEU A 448 39.91 8.14 -18.78
N ILE A 449 39.32 6.98 -18.40
CA ILE A 449 38.06 6.50 -18.94
C ILE A 449 36.96 7.51 -18.66
N GLY A 450 36.85 8.03 -17.43
CA GLY A 450 35.88 9.05 -17.05
C GLY A 450 36.02 10.34 -17.86
N ALA A 451 37.26 10.77 -18.16
CA ALA A 451 37.52 11.94 -18.99
C ALA A 451 37.10 11.73 -20.46
N ILE A 452 37.35 10.55 -21.03
CA ILE A 452 36.89 10.19 -22.38
C ILE A 452 35.36 10.09 -22.42
N MET A 453 34.76 9.47 -21.41
CA MET A 453 33.28 9.41 -21.27
C MET A 453 32.68 10.83 -21.25
N LYS A 454 33.30 11.77 -20.53
CA LYS A 454 32.87 13.16 -20.47
C LYS A 454 32.97 13.86 -21.84
N LYS A 455 34.10 13.68 -22.55
CA LYS A 455 34.30 14.24 -23.89
C LYS A 455 33.34 13.68 -24.92
N THR A 456 32.97 12.43 -24.80
CA THR A 456 32.07 11.76 -25.77
C THR A 456 30.59 11.86 -25.35
N GLY A 457 30.27 12.63 -24.30
CA GLY A 457 28.90 12.74 -23.77
C GLY A 457 28.32 11.41 -23.31
N GLY A 458 29.15 10.47 -22.81
CA GLY A 458 28.76 9.15 -22.37
C GLY A 458 28.56 8.12 -23.48
N ARG A 459 28.89 8.45 -24.75
CA ARG A 459 28.67 7.61 -25.94
C ARG A 459 29.80 6.60 -26.24
N ALA A 460 30.99 6.78 -25.70
CA ALA A 460 32.08 5.81 -25.83
C ALA A 460 31.79 4.51 -25.08
N ASP A 461 32.17 3.36 -25.65
CA ASP A 461 32.14 2.10 -24.95
C ASP A 461 33.23 2.07 -23.85
N PRO A 462 32.88 1.92 -22.56
CA PRO A 462 33.87 1.92 -21.50
C PRO A 462 34.90 0.79 -21.62
N GLN A 463 34.49 -0.39 -22.12
CA GLN A 463 35.39 -1.53 -22.26
C GLN A 463 36.35 -1.33 -23.45
N LYS A 464 35.85 -0.96 -24.63
CA LYS A 464 36.70 -0.60 -25.79
C LYS A 464 37.66 0.57 -25.46
N THR A 465 37.14 1.59 -24.75
CA THR A 465 37.95 2.73 -24.29
C THR A 465 39.05 2.27 -23.35
N ARG A 466 38.79 1.34 -22.43
CA ARG A 466 39.82 0.75 -21.55
C ARG A 466 40.85 0.01 -22.36
N ASP A 467 40.43 -0.82 -23.31
CA ASP A 467 41.35 -1.64 -24.13
C ASP A 467 42.28 -0.74 -25.00
N ILE A 468 41.72 0.31 -25.57
CA ILE A 468 42.50 1.33 -26.32
C ILE A 468 43.48 2.07 -25.40
N LEU A 469 43.04 2.54 -24.25
CA LEU A 469 43.90 3.22 -23.29
C LEU A 469 45.04 2.27 -22.80
N MET A 470 44.74 1.01 -22.56
CA MET A 470 45.76 0.03 -22.19
C MET A 470 46.78 -0.20 -23.27
N LYS A 471 46.37 -0.27 -24.56
CA LYS A 471 47.30 -0.31 -25.72
C LYS A 471 48.20 0.92 -25.75
N ILE A 472 47.63 2.14 -25.64
CA ILE A 472 48.38 3.41 -25.67
C ILE A 472 49.34 3.52 -24.47
N LEU A 473 48.95 3.13 -23.25
CA LEU A 473 49.80 3.20 -22.07
C LEU A 473 50.94 2.17 -22.11
N ASN A 474 50.67 0.97 -22.63
CA ASN A 474 51.70 -0.06 -22.78
C ASN A 474 52.76 0.31 -23.86
N SER A 475 52.36 0.98 -24.96
CA SER A 475 53.33 1.47 -25.96
C SER A 475 54.24 2.60 -25.45
N ARG A 476 53.85 3.28 -24.35
CA ARG A 476 54.69 4.27 -23.64
C ARG A 476 55.58 3.69 -22.51
N ARG A 477 55.40 2.43 -22.18
CA ARG A 477 56.23 1.69 -21.19
C ARG A 477 57.51 1.13 -21.82
N MET A 478 57.55 0.98 -23.14
CA MET A 478 58.71 0.61 -23.92
C MET A 478 59.49 1.88 -24.31
#